data_230dfc9b0d3feb1a205d185543b93b39
#
_entry.id   230dfc9b0d3feb1a205d185543b93b39
#
_cell.length_a   1.000
_cell.length_b   1.000
_cell.length_c   1.000
_cell.angle_alpha   90.00
_cell.angle_beta   90.00
_cell.angle_gamma   90.00
#
_symmetry.space_group_name_H-M   'P 1'
#
loop_
_entity.id
_entity.type
_entity.pdbx_description
1 polymer ?
#
loop_
_entity_poly.entity_id
_entity_poly.type
_entity_poly.pdbx_seq_one_letter_code
_entity_poly.pdbx_strand_id
1 'polypeptide(L)'
;MKTIIFGGPSINNDLKARFAKFEFRGPAQQGDIYQAAESSQANRLILLDGYYKTVPAVWHKEVIYAINKGITVIGSSSLGALRAVELEPYGMKGYGRIYQWYRDGILDRDPDVAVTHTSGEDNFRTLTIPVVNVLATIKDSSFNFKLELIEEVLRLTRSIFFELRTMSALVSKIDSSELEAIDKKNIINELSEKYVDQKLKDSEATLEWIKNEEARITPLPIAERLNETLYWDAMVVNDSYVTPSSTGLLQTKQALLAYQLLEKPDDYMRMRERAISIELCQWIGSLYGIKAETTVISRMKVQLLSDLELTESDLNKWLWQRGLSERSLEEYLSACAIEREIKEKAKYRSPMCSFNRHHYSILAISKDSSQMIESFKELERRLGEETISAIDEISETVESFPKETMDIIEQYREEMLIEKSFDSIGRVTSMPTNYLLTFAKLHGRFRQIINQMLYNLFVG
;
A
#
# COMPACT_ATOMS: atom_id res chain seq x y z
N MET A 1 2.21 -14.97 -20.21
CA MET A 1 2.98 -14.66 -18.99
C MET A 1 3.49 -13.23 -19.08
N LYS A 2 3.04 -12.35 -18.17
CA LYS A 2 3.42 -10.93 -18.19
C LYS A 2 4.75 -10.72 -17.49
N THR A 3 5.72 -10.10 -18.19
CA THR A 3 7.05 -9.79 -17.66
C THR A 3 7.28 -8.30 -17.71
N ILE A 4 7.68 -7.69 -16.58
CA ILE A 4 8.05 -6.28 -16.46
C ILE A 4 9.55 -6.18 -16.18
N ILE A 5 10.21 -5.27 -16.89
CA ILE A 5 11.66 -5.05 -16.82
C ILE A 5 11.92 -3.62 -16.38
N PHE A 6 12.63 -3.47 -15.27
CA PHE A 6 13.09 -2.19 -14.78
C PHE A 6 14.54 -1.96 -15.28
N GLY A 7 14.70 -1.05 -16.21
CA GLY A 7 16.00 -0.78 -16.82
C GLY A 7 16.10 0.63 -17.40
N GLY A 8 17.30 1.17 -17.37
CA GLY A 8 17.64 2.47 -17.90
C GLY A 8 19.00 2.41 -18.61
N PRO A 9 20.10 2.81 -17.94
CA PRO A 9 21.43 2.83 -18.56
C PRO A 9 21.94 1.47 -19.05
N SER A 10 21.42 0.38 -18.51
CA SER A 10 21.83 -0.99 -18.87
C SER A 10 21.07 -1.57 -20.07
N ILE A 11 20.17 -0.81 -20.67
CA ILE A 11 19.35 -1.25 -21.83
C ILE A 11 19.38 -0.16 -22.90
N ASN A 12 19.62 -0.56 -24.14
CA ASN A 12 19.48 0.32 -25.31
C ASN A 12 18.18 0.08 -26.09
N ASN A 13 17.89 0.93 -27.07
CA ASN A 13 16.67 0.84 -27.88
C ASN A 13 16.63 -0.43 -28.75
N ASP A 14 17.79 -0.91 -29.24
CA ASP A 14 17.85 -2.13 -30.03
C ASP A 14 17.43 -3.34 -29.19
N LEU A 15 17.85 -3.39 -27.95
CA LEU A 15 17.48 -4.46 -27.03
C LEU A 15 15.99 -4.39 -26.69
N LYS A 16 15.42 -3.18 -26.45
CA LYS A 16 13.99 -3.00 -26.26
C LYS A 16 13.18 -3.47 -27.47
N ALA A 17 13.64 -3.16 -28.68
CA ALA A 17 12.97 -3.57 -29.92
C ALA A 17 13.00 -5.10 -30.12
N ARG A 18 14.14 -5.74 -29.84
CA ARG A 18 14.29 -7.21 -29.93
C ARG A 18 13.39 -7.97 -28.96
N PHE A 19 13.08 -7.37 -27.81
CA PHE A 19 12.27 -7.96 -26.75
C PHE A 19 10.95 -7.20 -26.53
N ALA A 20 10.36 -6.63 -27.57
CA ALA A 20 9.16 -5.79 -27.53
C ALA A 20 7.91 -6.49 -26.90
N LYS A 21 7.95 -7.83 -26.73
CA LYS A 21 6.91 -8.57 -26.02
C LYS A 21 6.90 -8.32 -24.50
N PHE A 22 7.97 -7.78 -23.93
CA PHE A 22 8.08 -7.45 -22.51
C PHE A 22 7.72 -5.98 -22.27
N GLU A 23 7.21 -5.71 -21.07
CA GLU A 23 6.94 -4.33 -20.62
C GLU A 23 8.23 -3.72 -20.04
N PHE A 24 8.75 -2.66 -20.66
CA PHE A 24 9.92 -1.94 -20.17
C PHE A 24 9.50 -0.71 -19.39
N ARG A 25 10.07 -0.55 -18.20
CA ARG A 25 9.97 0.64 -17.35
C ARG A 25 11.34 1.26 -17.15
N GLY A 26 11.41 2.50 -16.66
CA GLY A 26 12.64 3.16 -16.26
C GLY A 26 13.39 2.43 -15.13
N PRO A 27 14.53 2.98 -14.67
CA PRO A 27 15.22 2.49 -13.48
C PRO A 27 14.27 2.47 -12.29
N ALA A 28 14.29 1.41 -11.49
CA ALA A 28 13.41 1.26 -10.36
C ALA A 28 13.80 2.17 -9.18
N GLN A 29 12.82 2.71 -8.50
CA GLN A 29 12.92 3.40 -7.23
C GLN A 29 12.09 2.69 -6.16
N GLN A 30 12.16 3.18 -4.93
CA GLN A 30 11.34 2.68 -3.83
C GLN A 30 9.85 2.70 -4.22
N GLY A 31 9.15 1.60 -3.98
CA GLY A 31 7.73 1.43 -4.29
C GLY A 31 7.44 0.78 -5.65
N ASP A 32 8.33 0.91 -6.64
CA ASP A 32 8.07 0.44 -8.01
C ASP A 32 7.86 -1.08 -8.10
N ILE A 33 8.64 -1.86 -7.34
CA ILE A 33 8.50 -3.33 -7.30
C ILE A 33 7.20 -3.71 -6.61
N TYR A 34 6.88 -3.06 -5.49
CA TYR A 34 5.62 -3.24 -4.78
C TYR A 34 4.43 -2.94 -5.70
N GLN A 35 4.45 -1.79 -6.38
CA GLN A 35 3.44 -1.35 -7.33
C GLN A 35 3.24 -2.35 -8.48
N ALA A 36 4.35 -2.82 -9.06
CA ALA A 36 4.29 -3.81 -10.13
C ALA A 36 3.68 -5.14 -9.64
N ALA A 37 3.96 -5.53 -8.40
CA ALA A 37 3.40 -6.72 -7.80
C ALA A 37 1.89 -6.59 -7.51
N GLU A 38 1.39 -5.37 -7.17
CA GLU A 38 -0.01 -5.14 -6.86
C GLU A 38 -0.87 -4.93 -8.09
N SER A 39 -0.45 -4.06 -9.02
CA SER A 39 -1.31 -3.51 -10.05
C SER A 39 -1.22 -4.16 -11.42
N SER A 40 -0.15 -4.95 -11.69
CA SER A 40 0.17 -5.28 -13.07
C SER A 40 -0.19 -6.68 -13.53
N GLN A 41 -0.66 -7.57 -12.66
CA GLN A 41 -0.80 -9.01 -12.93
C GLN A 41 0.50 -9.63 -13.49
N ALA A 42 1.66 -9.09 -13.10
CA ALA A 42 2.95 -9.59 -13.53
C ALA A 42 3.22 -10.97 -12.92
N ASN A 43 3.70 -11.88 -13.74
CA ASN A 43 4.19 -13.17 -13.27
C ASN A 43 5.69 -13.12 -12.99
N ARG A 44 6.38 -12.11 -13.57
CA ARG A 44 7.83 -11.98 -13.48
C ARG A 44 8.24 -10.50 -13.51
N LEU A 45 9.15 -10.13 -12.59
CA LEU A 45 9.79 -8.84 -12.51
C LEU A 45 11.29 -9.00 -12.71
N ILE A 46 11.87 -8.18 -13.57
CA ILE A 46 13.30 -8.16 -13.85
C ILE A 46 13.85 -6.83 -13.39
N LEU A 47 14.71 -6.86 -12.40
CA LEU A 47 15.41 -5.68 -11.91
C LEU A 47 16.81 -5.65 -12.53
N LEU A 48 17.06 -4.69 -13.40
CA LEU A 48 18.37 -4.42 -14.00
C LEU A 48 18.96 -3.16 -13.37
N ASP A 49 18.28 -2.01 -13.55
CA ASP A 49 18.71 -0.73 -13.02
C ASP A 49 17.76 -0.21 -11.94
N GLY A 50 18.33 0.47 -10.96
CA GLY A 50 17.60 1.28 -10.00
C GLY A 50 18.27 2.63 -9.83
N TYR A 51 17.50 3.61 -9.38
CA TYR A 51 18.04 4.92 -9.03
C TYR A 51 18.98 4.80 -7.83
N TYR A 52 20.06 5.59 -7.86
CA TYR A 52 21.04 5.67 -6.80
C TYR A 52 21.23 7.13 -6.39
N LYS A 53 21.10 7.44 -5.11
CA LYS A 53 21.32 8.75 -4.50
C LYS A 53 20.20 9.80 -4.70
N THR A 54 19.60 9.93 -5.88
CA THR A 54 18.66 11.02 -6.19
C THR A 54 17.25 10.79 -5.61
N VAL A 55 16.84 9.55 -5.49
CA VAL A 55 15.58 9.10 -4.89
C VAL A 55 15.84 7.87 -4.01
N PRO A 56 14.94 7.53 -3.09
CA PRO A 56 15.06 6.29 -2.31
C PRO A 56 15.16 5.07 -3.22
N ALA A 57 16.16 4.22 -2.97
CA ALA A 57 16.37 3.00 -3.73
C ALA A 57 15.32 1.92 -3.40
N VAL A 58 15.17 0.95 -4.30
CA VAL A 58 14.30 -0.22 -4.09
C VAL A 58 14.65 -0.92 -2.77
N TRP A 59 13.65 -1.13 -1.92
CA TRP A 59 13.82 -1.84 -0.66
C TRP A 59 13.80 -3.35 -0.85
N HIS A 60 14.58 -4.05 -0.05
CA HIS A 60 14.56 -5.52 0.01
C HIS A 60 13.16 -6.07 0.26
N LYS A 61 12.38 -5.40 1.12
CA LYS A 61 11.01 -5.80 1.45
C LYS A 61 10.05 -5.82 0.27
N GLU A 62 10.20 -4.92 -0.69
CA GLU A 62 9.37 -4.90 -1.90
C GLU A 62 9.61 -6.15 -2.75
N VAL A 63 10.87 -6.55 -2.88
CA VAL A 63 11.25 -7.77 -3.60
C VAL A 63 10.72 -9.01 -2.89
N ILE A 64 10.91 -9.10 -1.56
CA ILE A 64 10.38 -10.20 -0.75
C ILE A 64 8.85 -10.25 -0.86
N TYR A 65 8.18 -9.09 -0.82
CA TYR A 65 6.73 -8.99 -1.01
C TYR A 65 6.28 -9.56 -2.36
N ALA A 66 6.94 -9.18 -3.45
CA ALA A 66 6.64 -9.70 -4.79
C ALA A 66 6.83 -11.23 -4.87
N ILE A 67 7.92 -11.74 -4.28
CA ILE A 67 8.19 -13.18 -4.21
C ILE A 67 7.10 -13.88 -3.39
N ASN A 68 6.67 -13.30 -2.27
CA ASN A 68 5.60 -13.82 -1.43
C ASN A 68 4.24 -13.90 -2.15
N LYS A 69 4.03 -13.07 -3.14
CA LYS A 69 2.87 -13.15 -4.05
C LYS A 69 3.02 -14.20 -5.16
N GLY A 70 4.07 -14.98 -5.17
CA GLY A 70 4.34 -15.96 -6.19
C GLY A 70 4.91 -15.38 -7.48
N ILE A 71 5.37 -14.11 -7.47
CA ILE A 71 6.00 -13.47 -8.62
C ILE A 71 7.47 -13.85 -8.65
N THR A 72 7.97 -14.30 -9.77
CA THR A 72 9.41 -14.55 -9.96
C THR A 72 10.14 -13.22 -10.10
N VAL A 73 11.09 -12.93 -9.20
CA VAL A 73 11.94 -11.72 -9.28
C VAL A 73 13.36 -12.14 -9.65
N ILE A 74 13.89 -11.49 -10.69
CA ILE A 74 15.24 -11.75 -11.22
C ILE A 74 16.02 -10.43 -11.19
N GLY A 75 17.28 -10.50 -10.71
CA GLY A 75 18.20 -9.37 -10.71
C GLY A 75 19.43 -9.64 -11.57
N SER A 76 19.88 -8.60 -12.27
CA SER A 76 21.04 -8.68 -13.15
C SER A 76 21.66 -7.31 -13.41
N SER A 77 22.79 -7.28 -14.07
CA SER A 77 23.42 -6.11 -14.68
C SER A 77 23.93 -5.04 -13.70
N SER A 78 23.05 -4.34 -12.99
CA SER A 78 23.37 -3.17 -12.16
C SER A 78 22.92 -3.39 -10.72
N LEU A 79 22.10 -2.45 -10.17
CA LEU A 79 21.50 -2.59 -8.85
C LEU A 79 20.80 -3.95 -8.69
N GLY A 80 20.21 -4.45 -9.78
CA GLY A 80 19.55 -5.74 -9.77
C GLY A 80 20.47 -6.91 -9.45
N ALA A 81 21.72 -6.88 -9.94
CA ALA A 81 22.71 -7.91 -9.63
C ALA A 81 23.06 -7.93 -8.13
N LEU A 82 23.26 -6.76 -7.54
CA LEU A 82 23.55 -6.59 -6.12
C LEU A 82 22.35 -7.07 -5.27
N ARG A 83 21.15 -6.60 -5.58
CA ARG A 83 19.92 -7.02 -4.87
C ARG A 83 19.69 -8.52 -4.96
N ALA A 84 20.05 -9.15 -6.10
CA ALA A 84 19.91 -10.59 -6.26
C ALA A 84 20.84 -11.37 -5.31
N VAL A 85 22.06 -10.91 -5.07
CA VAL A 85 22.96 -11.55 -4.09
C VAL A 85 22.43 -11.39 -2.67
N GLU A 86 21.98 -10.19 -2.31
CA GLU A 86 21.44 -9.90 -0.98
C GLU A 86 20.15 -10.71 -0.69
N LEU A 87 19.34 -10.96 -1.71
CA LEU A 87 18.02 -11.58 -1.59
C LEU A 87 17.93 -13.00 -2.14
N GLU A 88 19.05 -13.61 -2.51
CA GLU A 88 19.11 -15.02 -2.91
C GLU A 88 18.51 -15.96 -1.84
N PRO A 89 18.80 -15.76 -0.53
CA PRO A 89 18.20 -16.57 0.53
C PRO A 89 16.66 -16.45 0.61
N TYR A 90 16.09 -15.35 0.12
CA TYR A 90 14.65 -15.09 0.09
C TYR A 90 13.98 -15.46 -1.23
N GLY A 91 14.74 -16.05 -2.17
CA GLY A 91 14.20 -16.58 -3.43
C GLY A 91 14.35 -15.66 -4.65
N MET A 92 15.01 -14.51 -4.54
CA MET A 92 15.38 -13.71 -5.70
C MET A 92 16.44 -14.46 -6.52
N LYS A 93 16.29 -14.47 -7.84
CA LYS A 93 17.23 -15.15 -8.74
C LYS A 93 18.22 -14.14 -9.31
N GLY A 94 19.50 -14.47 -9.28
CA GLY A 94 20.55 -13.69 -9.93
C GLY A 94 20.94 -14.29 -11.26
N TYR A 95 21.31 -13.42 -12.23
CA TYR A 95 21.85 -13.84 -13.51
C TYR A 95 22.87 -12.85 -14.05
N GLY A 96 23.84 -13.34 -14.81
CA GLY A 96 24.88 -12.55 -15.44
C GLY A 96 26.19 -12.55 -14.69
N ARG A 97 27.23 -11.98 -15.34
CA ARG A 97 28.60 -11.96 -14.86
C ARG A 97 28.79 -11.04 -13.66
N ILE A 98 28.10 -9.89 -13.67
CA ILE A 98 28.17 -8.93 -12.56
C ILE A 98 27.55 -9.54 -11.30
N TYR A 99 26.41 -10.24 -11.41
CA TYR A 99 25.86 -11.00 -10.29
C TYR A 99 26.86 -12.01 -9.74
N GLN A 100 27.55 -12.79 -10.61
CA GLN A 100 28.56 -13.76 -10.18
C GLN A 100 29.72 -13.06 -9.44
N TRP A 101 30.17 -11.90 -9.91
CA TRP A 101 31.24 -11.14 -9.26
C TRP A 101 30.88 -10.68 -7.85
N TYR A 102 29.65 -10.24 -7.63
CA TYR A 102 29.17 -9.91 -6.28
C TYR A 102 29.03 -11.15 -5.41
N ARG A 103 28.45 -12.22 -5.94
CA ARG A 103 28.30 -13.50 -5.21
C ARG A 103 29.63 -14.10 -4.80
N ASP A 104 30.62 -14.02 -5.67
CA ASP A 104 31.95 -14.59 -5.44
C ASP A 104 32.90 -13.62 -4.67
N GLY A 105 32.40 -12.46 -4.24
CA GLY A 105 33.14 -11.47 -3.44
C GLY A 105 34.23 -10.70 -4.21
N ILE A 106 34.22 -10.73 -5.56
CA ILE A 106 35.11 -9.92 -6.41
C ILE A 106 34.70 -8.45 -6.36
N LEU A 107 33.41 -8.19 -6.23
CA LEU A 107 32.80 -6.89 -6.01
C LEU A 107 32.08 -6.89 -4.66
N ASP A 108 32.12 -5.75 -3.96
CA ASP A 108 31.56 -5.60 -2.61
C ASP A 108 30.90 -4.23 -2.35
N ARG A 109 30.83 -3.37 -3.38
CA ARG A 109 30.39 -1.97 -3.22
C ARG A 109 29.31 -1.58 -4.20
N ASP A 110 28.25 -0.92 -3.71
CA ASP A 110 27.16 -0.34 -4.52
C ASP A 110 27.70 0.61 -5.62
N PRO A 111 28.68 1.52 -5.37
CA PRO A 111 29.18 2.41 -6.40
C PRO A 111 29.94 1.73 -7.55
N ASP A 112 30.21 0.43 -7.48
CA ASP A 112 30.90 -0.30 -8.55
C ASP A 112 30.03 -0.45 -9.82
N VAL A 113 28.70 -0.47 -9.65
CA VAL A 113 27.72 -0.48 -10.76
C VAL A 113 27.12 0.90 -11.06
N ALA A 114 27.39 1.89 -10.20
CA ALA A 114 26.76 3.22 -10.29
C ALA A 114 27.33 4.04 -11.47
N VAL A 115 26.40 4.71 -12.16
CA VAL A 115 26.68 5.67 -13.24
C VAL A 115 25.78 6.88 -13.11
N THR A 116 26.21 8.01 -13.68
CA THR A 116 25.35 9.14 -13.99
C THR A 116 24.80 8.96 -15.39
N HIS A 117 23.54 9.27 -15.58
CA HIS A 117 22.86 9.16 -16.87
C HIS A 117 21.91 10.35 -17.11
N THR A 118 21.48 10.52 -18.34
CA THR A 118 20.47 11.52 -18.74
C THR A 118 19.06 11.08 -18.30
N SER A 119 18.05 11.93 -18.53
CA SER A 119 16.66 11.61 -18.28
C SER A 119 16.13 10.50 -19.20
N GLY A 120 14.94 9.99 -18.89
CA GLY A 120 14.22 9.02 -19.74
C GLY A 120 13.91 9.55 -21.14
N GLU A 121 13.75 10.86 -21.31
CA GLU A 121 13.55 11.52 -22.62
C GLU A 121 14.76 11.34 -23.55
N ASP A 122 15.97 11.24 -22.98
CA ASP A 122 17.21 10.96 -23.70
C ASP A 122 17.68 9.50 -23.50
N ASN A 123 16.73 8.58 -23.30
CA ASN A 123 16.94 7.13 -23.17
C ASN A 123 17.98 6.72 -22.12
N PHE A 124 18.08 7.45 -21.01
CA PHE A 124 19.02 7.15 -19.92
C PHE A 124 20.48 6.98 -20.39
N ARG A 125 20.91 7.78 -21.35
CA ARG A 125 22.28 7.71 -21.90
C ARG A 125 23.33 7.92 -20.80
N THR A 126 24.25 6.97 -20.69
CA THR A 126 25.30 6.95 -19.68
C THR A 126 26.28 8.11 -19.90
N LEU A 127 26.59 8.84 -18.84
CA LEU A 127 27.56 9.96 -18.83
C LEU A 127 28.89 9.61 -18.17
N THR A 128 28.87 8.62 -17.26
CA THR A 128 30.05 8.15 -16.53
C THR A 128 30.22 6.64 -16.70
N ILE A 129 31.37 6.10 -16.35
CA ILE A 129 31.72 4.70 -16.52
C ILE A 129 31.62 3.95 -15.16
N PRO A 130 31.03 2.76 -15.10
CA PRO A 130 31.00 1.96 -13.88
C PRO A 130 32.29 1.14 -13.74
N VAL A 131 32.66 0.79 -12.51
CA VAL A 131 33.81 -0.07 -12.22
C VAL A 131 33.67 -1.45 -12.87
N VAL A 132 32.47 -2.00 -12.91
CA VAL A 132 32.19 -3.32 -13.49
C VAL A 132 32.53 -3.40 -14.97
N ASN A 133 32.37 -2.31 -15.75
CA ASN A 133 32.73 -2.29 -17.15
C ASN A 133 34.23 -2.19 -17.33
N VAL A 134 34.90 -1.42 -16.46
CA VAL A 134 36.41 -1.37 -16.44
C VAL A 134 36.96 -2.75 -16.08
N LEU A 135 36.43 -3.40 -15.06
CA LEU A 135 36.83 -4.76 -14.68
C LEU A 135 36.62 -5.76 -15.83
N ALA A 136 35.48 -5.70 -16.53
CA ALA A 136 35.22 -6.55 -17.69
C ALA A 136 36.25 -6.32 -18.80
N THR A 137 36.51 -5.05 -19.13
CA THR A 137 37.45 -4.67 -20.18
C THR A 137 38.85 -5.19 -19.89
N ILE A 138 39.35 -5.02 -18.68
CA ILE A 138 40.66 -5.47 -18.28
C ILE A 138 40.78 -7.01 -18.18
N LYS A 139 39.74 -7.69 -17.65
CA LYS A 139 39.69 -9.16 -17.55
C LYS A 139 39.57 -9.86 -18.91
N ASP A 140 38.88 -9.23 -19.87
CA ASP A 140 38.67 -9.78 -21.21
C ASP A 140 39.82 -9.38 -22.19
N SER A 141 40.79 -8.63 -21.68
CA SER A 141 41.95 -8.21 -22.47
C SER A 141 42.85 -9.38 -22.89
N SER A 142 43.34 -9.30 -24.13
CA SER A 142 44.33 -10.24 -24.65
C SER A 142 45.72 -10.13 -23.99
N PHE A 143 45.96 -9.08 -23.19
CA PHE A 143 47.23 -8.90 -22.48
C PHE A 143 47.42 -9.77 -21.26
N ASN A 144 46.33 -10.50 -20.79
CA ASN A 144 46.39 -11.37 -19.61
C ASN A 144 47.03 -10.67 -18.39
N PHE A 145 46.50 -9.50 -18.02
CA PHE A 145 47.02 -8.71 -16.91
C PHE A 145 47.04 -9.52 -15.60
N LYS A 146 48.13 -9.36 -14.82
CA LYS A 146 48.26 -9.97 -13.50
C LYS A 146 47.22 -9.44 -12.54
N LEU A 147 46.84 -10.25 -11.54
CA LEU A 147 45.83 -9.90 -10.57
C LEU A 147 46.14 -8.58 -9.84
N GLU A 148 47.39 -8.41 -9.42
CA GLU A 148 47.82 -7.20 -8.70
C GLU A 148 47.61 -5.93 -9.54
N LEU A 149 47.80 -6.03 -10.85
CA LEU A 149 47.59 -4.91 -11.80
C LEU A 149 46.08 -4.63 -11.96
N ILE A 150 45.26 -5.67 -12.04
CA ILE A 150 43.78 -5.54 -12.08
C ILE A 150 43.29 -4.84 -10.81
N GLU A 151 43.75 -5.27 -9.65
CA GLU A 151 43.39 -4.68 -8.35
C GLU A 151 43.80 -3.20 -8.28
N GLU A 152 44.97 -2.86 -8.77
CA GLU A 152 45.44 -1.47 -8.80
C GLU A 152 44.59 -0.60 -9.74
N VAL A 153 44.25 -1.09 -10.94
CA VAL A 153 43.33 -0.39 -11.85
C VAL A 153 41.97 -0.17 -11.21
N LEU A 154 41.41 -1.19 -10.51
CA LEU A 154 40.15 -1.05 -9.77
C LEU A 154 40.28 -0.03 -8.63
N ARG A 155 41.38 -0.02 -7.89
CA ARG A 155 41.65 0.96 -6.84
C ARG A 155 41.69 2.39 -7.40
N LEU A 156 42.40 2.60 -8.51
CA LEU A 156 42.45 3.89 -9.22
C LEU A 156 41.05 4.30 -9.69
N THR A 157 40.29 3.40 -10.30
CA THR A 157 38.93 3.64 -10.78
C THR A 157 38.00 4.02 -9.64
N ARG A 158 38.04 3.28 -8.53
CA ARG A 158 37.22 3.52 -7.31
C ARG A 158 37.59 4.82 -6.60
N SER A 159 38.84 5.33 -6.78
CA SER A 159 39.27 6.62 -6.21
C SER A 159 38.58 7.82 -6.86
N ILE A 160 37.99 7.64 -8.04
CA ILE A 160 37.18 8.66 -8.71
C ILE A 160 35.74 8.50 -8.34
N PHE A 161 35.15 9.54 -7.76
CA PHE A 161 33.73 9.53 -7.38
C PHE A 161 32.87 9.24 -8.62
N PHE A 162 31.86 8.39 -8.49
CA PHE A 162 31.12 7.83 -9.64
C PHE A 162 30.50 8.91 -10.56
N GLU A 163 30.09 10.06 -10.03
CA GLU A 163 29.55 11.18 -10.82
C GLU A 163 30.60 11.89 -11.68
N LEU A 164 31.86 11.73 -11.32
CA LEU A 164 33.02 12.34 -12.02
C LEU A 164 33.83 11.30 -12.80
N ARG A 165 33.46 10.05 -12.76
CA ARG A 165 34.18 8.91 -13.31
C ARG A 165 33.97 8.81 -14.82
N THR A 166 34.48 9.75 -15.56
CA THR A 166 34.51 9.72 -17.03
C THR A 166 35.71 8.91 -17.53
N MET A 167 35.69 8.49 -18.80
CA MET A 167 36.83 7.80 -19.43
C MET A 167 38.09 8.68 -19.38
N SER A 168 37.97 9.98 -19.68
CA SER A 168 39.10 10.92 -19.63
C SER A 168 39.69 11.08 -18.22
N ALA A 169 38.81 11.12 -17.19
CA ALA A 169 39.25 11.19 -15.79
C ALA A 169 40.00 9.91 -15.37
N LEU A 170 39.53 8.73 -15.80
CA LEU A 170 40.22 7.46 -15.52
C LEU A 170 41.58 7.39 -16.25
N VAL A 171 41.62 7.72 -17.53
CA VAL A 171 42.88 7.75 -18.31
C VAL A 171 43.90 8.68 -17.65
N SER A 172 43.52 9.91 -17.31
CA SER A 172 44.39 10.84 -16.58
C SER A 172 44.90 10.28 -15.26
N LYS A 173 44.02 9.55 -14.52
CA LYS A 173 44.39 8.96 -13.24
C LYS A 173 45.40 7.82 -13.40
N ILE A 174 45.20 6.97 -14.42
CA ILE A 174 46.14 5.88 -14.77
C ILE A 174 47.49 6.46 -15.22
N ASP A 175 47.47 7.48 -16.08
CA ASP A 175 48.69 8.12 -16.62
C ASP A 175 49.53 8.75 -15.49
N SER A 176 48.87 9.37 -14.50
CA SER A 176 49.54 9.97 -13.34
C SER A 176 49.90 8.97 -12.22
N SER A 177 49.61 7.70 -12.35
CA SER A 177 49.89 6.66 -11.34
C SER A 177 51.34 6.22 -11.36
N GLU A 178 51.72 5.36 -10.39
CA GLU A 178 53.06 4.76 -10.29
C GLU A 178 53.22 3.46 -11.11
N LEU A 179 52.25 3.09 -11.94
CA LEU A 179 52.31 1.92 -12.80
C LEU A 179 53.44 2.06 -13.83
N GLU A 180 53.95 0.91 -14.31
CA GLU A 180 54.95 0.89 -15.38
C GLU A 180 54.39 1.47 -16.68
N ALA A 181 55.25 2.16 -17.45
CA ALA A 181 54.84 2.85 -18.68
C ALA A 181 54.19 1.91 -19.71
N ILE A 182 54.63 0.66 -19.78
CA ILE A 182 54.07 -0.35 -20.69
C ILE A 182 52.68 -0.77 -20.27
N ASP A 183 52.44 -0.95 -18.94
CA ASP A 183 51.17 -1.31 -18.40
C ASP A 183 50.15 -0.17 -18.55
N LYS A 184 50.52 1.07 -18.27
CA LYS A 184 49.70 2.26 -18.53
C LYS A 184 49.24 2.29 -19.98
N LYS A 185 50.15 2.15 -20.92
CA LYS A 185 49.85 2.17 -22.36
C LYS A 185 48.87 1.06 -22.74
N ASN A 186 49.12 -0.17 -22.29
CA ASN A 186 48.26 -1.31 -22.60
C ASN A 186 46.86 -1.17 -22.01
N ILE A 187 46.74 -0.73 -20.75
CA ILE A 187 45.45 -0.51 -20.07
C ILE A 187 44.67 0.60 -20.77
N ILE A 188 45.31 1.75 -21.08
CA ILE A 188 44.65 2.86 -21.74
C ILE A 188 44.19 2.47 -23.15
N ASN A 189 44.98 1.71 -23.90
CA ASN A 189 44.53 1.19 -25.21
C ASN A 189 43.31 0.28 -25.08
N GLU A 190 43.31 -0.68 -24.16
CA GLU A 190 42.17 -1.57 -23.96
C GLU A 190 40.89 -0.80 -23.56
N LEU A 191 41.01 0.16 -22.64
CA LEU A 191 39.92 1.02 -22.24
C LEU A 191 39.38 1.93 -23.35
N SER A 192 40.25 2.39 -24.24
CA SER A 192 39.86 3.33 -25.30
C SER A 192 39.32 2.63 -26.55
N GLU A 193 39.88 1.47 -26.91
CA GLU A 193 39.58 0.80 -28.18
C GLU A 193 38.67 -0.42 -28.03
N LYS A 194 38.67 -1.06 -26.86
CA LYS A 194 37.97 -2.34 -26.64
C LYS A 194 37.08 -2.29 -25.39
N TYR A 195 36.57 -1.11 -25.04
CA TYR A 195 35.71 -0.96 -23.88
C TYR A 195 34.49 -1.92 -23.89
N VAL A 196 34.35 -2.70 -22.83
CA VAL A 196 33.29 -3.69 -22.67
C VAL A 196 32.17 -3.10 -21.82
N ASP A 197 30.96 -2.95 -22.40
CA ASP A 197 29.78 -2.64 -21.64
C ASP A 197 29.18 -3.96 -21.06
N GLN A 198 29.68 -4.35 -19.89
CA GLN A 198 29.25 -5.58 -19.24
C GLN A 198 27.82 -5.49 -18.74
N LYS A 199 27.37 -4.28 -18.36
CA LYS A 199 25.98 -4.07 -17.93
C LYS A 199 25.00 -4.38 -19.06
N LEU A 200 25.26 -3.87 -20.26
CA LEU A 200 24.46 -4.16 -21.43
C LEU A 200 24.52 -5.67 -21.81
N LYS A 201 25.71 -6.27 -21.77
CA LYS A 201 25.89 -7.71 -22.05
C LYS A 201 25.10 -8.58 -21.07
N ASP A 202 25.13 -8.27 -19.78
CA ASP A 202 24.38 -9.03 -18.78
C ASP A 202 22.86 -8.85 -18.96
N SER A 203 22.42 -7.63 -19.33
CA SER A 203 21.01 -7.37 -19.65
C SER A 203 20.56 -8.20 -20.84
N GLU A 204 21.32 -8.21 -21.94
CA GLU A 204 21.03 -8.99 -23.13
C GLU A 204 20.97 -10.50 -22.82
N ALA A 205 21.98 -11.02 -22.14
CA ALA A 205 22.05 -12.42 -21.74
C ALA A 205 20.88 -12.81 -20.85
N THR A 206 20.48 -11.94 -19.95
CA THR A 206 19.32 -12.14 -19.06
C THR A 206 18.01 -12.25 -19.86
N LEU A 207 17.80 -11.33 -20.80
CA LEU A 207 16.59 -11.32 -21.62
C LEU A 207 16.51 -12.53 -22.56
N GLU A 208 17.63 -12.98 -23.14
CA GLU A 208 17.66 -14.20 -23.93
C GLU A 208 17.42 -15.44 -23.05
N TRP A 209 18.02 -15.51 -21.88
CA TRP A 209 17.77 -16.63 -20.94
C TRP A 209 16.31 -16.73 -20.56
N ILE A 210 15.66 -15.62 -20.21
CA ILE A 210 14.25 -15.56 -19.82
C ILE A 210 13.35 -15.96 -20.99
N LYS A 211 13.66 -15.54 -22.19
CA LYS A 211 12.92 -15.91 -23.41
C LYS A 211 12.91 -17.41 -23.63
N ASN A 212 14.03 -18.07 -23.36
CA ASN A 212 14.22 -19.51 -23.57
C ASN A 212 13.75 -20.36 -22.37
N GLU A 213 13.75 -19.81 -21.16
CA GLU A 213 13.38 -20.48 -19.90
C GLU A 213 11.93 -20.20 -19.45
N GLU A 214 11.12 -19.57 -20.30
CA GLU A 214 9.77 -19.07 -19.94
C GLU A 214 8.86 -20.13 -19.30
N ALA A 215 9.03 -21.40 -19.65
CA ALA A 215 8.25 -22.54 -19.11
C ALA A 215 8.85 -23.19 -17.85
N ARG A 216 10.08 -22.81 -17.44
CA ARG A 216 10.84 -23.53 -16.39
C ARG A 216 11.02 -22.77 -15.09
N ILE A 217 10.60 -21.50 -15.03
CA ILE A 217 10.77 -20.68 -13.83
C ILE A 217 9.61 -20.92 -12.88
N THR A 218 9.82 -21.76 -11.90
CA THR A 218 8.88 -21.97 -10.80
C THR A 218 9.26 -21.06 -9.63
N PRO A 219 8.32 -20.33 -9.04
CA PRO A 219 8.60 -19.58 -7.81
C PRO A 219 9.08 -20.53 -6.71
N LEU A 220 10.12 -20.16 -5.98
CA LEU A 220 10.57 -20.93 -4.82
C LEU A 220 9.56 -20.75 -3.68
N PRO A 221 9.27 -21.80 -2.89
CA PRO A 221 8.47 -21.65 -1.70
C PRO A 221 9.17 -20.74 -0.68
N ILE A 222 8.42 -19.87 -0.07
CA ILE A 222 8.92 -18.80 0.78
C ILE A 222 9.23 -19.32 2.16
N ALA A 223 10.39 -18.94 2.69
CA ALA A 223 10.84 -19.34 4.01
C ALA A 223 10.42 -18.38 5.13
N GLU A 224 10.12 -17.12 4.86
CA GLU A 224 9.89 -16.12 5.91
C GLU A 224 8.71 -15.19 5.62
N ARG A 225 7.98 -14.84 6.70
CA ARG A 225 6.96 -13.79 6.66
C ARG A 225 7.62 -12.41 6.57
N LEU A 226 7.06 -11.55 5.73
CA LEU A 226 7.45 -10.15 5.72
C LEU A 226 7.15 -9.53 7.09
N ASN A 227 8.17 -9.01 7.77
CA ASN A 227 7.96 -8.20 8.96
C ASN A 227 7.45 -6.82 8.54
N GLU A 228 6.16 -6.60 8.72
CA GLU A 228 5.53 -5.30 8.51
C GLU A 228 6.04 -4.34 9.59
N THR A 229 6.51 -3.18 9.18
CA THR A 229 7.02 -2.13 10.06
C THR A 229 6.31 -0.83 9.72
N LEU A 230 6.28 0.12 10.65
CA LEU A 230 5.71 1.46 10.39
C LEU A 230 6.26 2.12 9.11
N TYR A 231 7.52 1.88 8.77
CA TYR A 231 8.13 2.39 7.53
C TYR A 231 7.60 1.65 6.30
N TRP A 232 7.31 0.36 6.39
CA TRP A 232 6.66 -0.40 5.34
C TRP A 232 5.25 0.10 5.11
N ASP A 233 4.47 0.26 6.18
CA ASP A 233 3.10 0.77 6.11
C ASP A 233 3.08 2.19 5.55
N ALA A 234 4.01 3.06 5.98
CA ALA A 234 4.17 4.40 5.42
C ALA A 234 4.52 4.38 3.92
N MET A 235 5.38 3.47 3.47
CA MET A 235 5.67 3.30 2.05
C MET A 235 4.43 2.85 1.28
N VAL A 236 3.71 1.84 1.76
CA VAL A 236 2.49 1.32 1.14
C VAL A 236 1.41 2.41 1.03
N VAL A 237 1.26 3.24 2.06
CA VAL A 237 0.28 4.34 2.11
C VAL A 237 0.72 5.53 1.26
N ASN A 238 2.02 5.89 1.31
CA ASN A 238 2.57 7.02 0.59
C ASN A 238 2.94 6.69 -0.86
N ASP A 239 3.03 5.39 -1.17
CA ASP A 239 3.32 4.99 -2.53
C ASP A 239 2.17 5.41 -3.44
N SER A 240 2.49 6.39 -4.26
CA SER A 240 1.57 6.97 -5.21
C SER A 240 1.18 5.90 -6.21
N TYR A 241 0.10 5.16 -5.95
CA TYR A 241 -0.43 4.24 -6.94
C TYR A 241 -0.79 5.01 -8.19
N VAL A 242 0.11 4.94 -9.13
CA VAL A 242 -0.08 5.48 -10.45
C VAL A 242 -0.96 4.51 -11.22
N THR A 243 -2.25 4.80 -11.31
CA THR A 243 -3.15 4.02 -12.16
C THR A 243 -3.07 4.61 -13.57
N PRO A 244 -2.64 3.83 -14.59
CA PRO A 244 -2.71 4.29 -15.97
C PRO A 244 -4.17 4.59 -16.31
N SER A 245 -4.49 5.85 -16.63
CA SER A 245 -5.80 6.19 -17.15
C SER A 245 -5.82 5.97 -18.67
N SER A 246 -7.01 5.82 -19.24
CA SER A 246 -7.22 5.72 -20.69
C SER A 246 -6.71 6.96 -21.47
N THR A 247 -6.43 8.05 -20.76
CA THR A 247 -5.91 9.31 -21.31
C THR A 247 -4.39 9.46 -21.14
N GLY A 248 -3.70 8.43 -20.56
CA GLY A 248 -2.26 8.49 -20.26
C GLY A 248 -1.91 9.34 -19.03
N LEU A 249 -2.87 9.96 -18.37
CA LEU A 249 -2.65 10.67 -17.10
C LEU A 249 -2.56 9.67 -15.95
N LEU A 250 -1.54 9.82 -15.14
CA LEU A 250 -1.33 9.01 -13.96
C LEU A 250 -2.14 9.59 -12.79
N GLN A 251 -3.13 8.82 -12.31
CA GLN A 251 -3.89 9.17 -11.11
C GLN A 251 -3.25 8.49 -9.91
N THR A 252 -2.83 9.25 -8.93
CA THR A 252 -2.36 8.72 -7.66
C THR A 252 -3.50 8.66 -6.65
N LYS A 253 -3.46 7.73 -5.71
CA LYS A 253 -4.41 7.70 -4.59
C LYS A 253 -4.41 9.04 -3.84
N GLN A 254 -3.25 9.64 -3.66
CA GLN A 254 -3.09 10.95 -3.03
C GLN A 254 -3.76 12.07 -3.85
N ALA A 255 -3.65 12.04 -5.17
CA ALA A 255 -4.34 13.00 -6.04
C ALA A 255 -5.86 12.86 -5.94
N LEU A 256 -6.38 11.62 -5.86
CA LEU A 256 -7.81 11.37 -5.64
C LEU A 256 -8.28 11.87 -4.28
N LEU A 257 -7.50 11.65 -3.21
CA LEU A 257 -7.82 12.18 -1.88
C LEU A 257 -7.77 13.70 -1.86
N ALA A 258 -6.77 14.32 -2.50
CA ALA A 258 -6.68 15.77 -2.63
C ALA A 258 -7.85 16.34 -3.44
N TYR A 259 -8.23 15.69 -4.52
CA TYR A 259 -9.41 16.06 -5.32
C TYR A 259 -10.71 15.99 -4.49
N GLN A 260 -10.90 14.90 -3.72
CA GLN A 260 -12.04 14.77 -2.81
C GLN A 260 -12.07 15.88 -1.77
N LEU A 261 -10.91 16.23 -1.19
CA LEU A 261 -10.81 17.33 -0.22
C LEU A 261 -11.25 18.66 -0.82
N LEU A 262 -10.89 18.93 -2.08
CA LEU A 262 -11.26 20.17 -2.77
C LEU A 262 -12.74 20.20 -3.16
N GLU A 263 -13.28 19.10 -3.66
CA GLU A 263 -14.64 19.02 -4.17
C GLU A 263 -15.69 18.78 -3.09
N LYS A 264 -15.34 17.97 -2.07
CA LYS A 264 -16.25 17.54 -0.99
C LYS A 264 -15.53 17.49 0.36
N PRO A 265 -15.15 18.65 0.92
CA PRO A 265 -14.34 18.70 2.15
C PRO A 265 -14.99 18.01 3.34
N ASP A 266 -16.31 18.13 3.50
CA ASP A 266 -17.03 17.50 4.62
C ASP A 266 -17.04 15.97 4.50
N ASP A 267 -17.18 15.42 3.30
CA ASP A 267 -17.10 13.99 3.04
C ASP A 267 -15.68 13.47 3.29
N TYR A 268 -14.66 14.23 2.83
CA TYR A 268 -13.26 13.91 3.08
C TYR A 268 -12.96 13.85 4.58
N MET A 269 -13.40 14.84 5.35
CA MET A 269 -13.18 14.89 6.80
C MET A 269 -13.87 13.73 7.52
N ARG A 270 -15.12 13.40 7.16
CA ARG A 270 -15.83 12.24 7.72
C ARG A 270 -15.13 10.92 7.42
N MET A 271 -14.66 10.73 6.19
CA MET A 271 -13.92 9.51 5.80
C MET A 271 -12.57 9.43 6.52
N ARG A 272 -11.89 10.55 6.68
CA ARG A 272 -10.63 10.63 7.42
C ARG A 272 -10.80 10.28 8.90
N GLU A 273 -11.81 10.81 9.56
CA GLU A 273 -12.13 10.48 10.96
C GLU A 273 -12.46 8.99 11.12
N ARG A 274 -13.21 8.43 10.17
CA ARG A 274 -13.48 7.00 10.15
C ARG A 274 -12.20 6.17 9.96
N ALA A 275 -11.31 6.56 9.06
CA ALA A 275 -10.03 5.89 8.87
C ALA A 275 -9.18 5.91 10.16
N ILE A 276 -9.11 7.06 10.84
CA ILE A 276 -8.42 7.17 12.14
C ILE A 276 -9.06 6.24 13.19
N SER A 277 -10.40 6.17 13.23
CA SER A 277 -11.11 5.26 14.15
C SER A 277 -10.75 3.78 13.89
N ILE A 278 -10.68 3.37 12.63
CA ILE A 278 -10.28 2.02 12.23
C ILE A 278 -8.85 1.73 12.68
N GLU A 279 -7.90 2.61 12.39
CA GLU A 279 -6.49 2.46 12.77
C GLU A 279 -6.31 2.36 14.29
N LEU A 280 -6.94 3.25 15.05
CA LEU A 280 -6.92 3.19 16.51
C LEU A 280 -7.48 1.88 17.05
N CYS A 281 -8.58 1.39 16.48
CA CYS A 281 -9.17 0.12 16.87
C CYS A 281 -8.27 -1.07 16.50
N GLN A 282 -7.62 -1.06 15.34
CA GLN A 282 -6.65 -2.10 14.98
C GLN A 282 -5.48 -2.12 15.96
N TRP A 283 -4.94 -0.96 16.31
CA TRP A 283 -3.88 -0.86 17.30
C TRP A 283 -4.31 -1.41 18.66
N ILE A 284 -5.49 -1.02 19.16
CA ILE A 284 -6.07 -1.56 20.40
C ILE A 284 -6.28 -3.07 20.25
N GLY A 285 -6.81 -3.53 19.12
CA GLY A 285 -7.03 -4.95 18.84
C GLY A 285 -5.74 -5.76 18.94
N SER A 286 -4.65 -5.24 18.37
CA SER A 286 -3.34 -5.89 18.43
C SER A 286 -2.80 -6.01 19.87
N LEU A 287 -2.99 -4.97 20.70
CA LEU A 287 -2.57 -4.97 22.10
C LEU A 287 -3.32 -6.01 22.95
N TYR A 288 -4.59 -6.26 22.64
CA TYR A 288 -5.45 -7.18 23.38
C TYR A 288 -5.66 -8.53 22.70
N GLY A 289 -4.97 -8.79 21.59
CA GLY A 289 -5.08 -10.06 20.86
C GLY A 289 -6.46 -10.29 20.20
N ILE A 290 -7.20 -9.21 19.92
CA ILE A 290 -8.52 -9.28 19.25
C ILE A 290 -8.27 -9.50 17.76
N LYS A 291 -8.88 -10.55 17.21
CA LYS A 291 -8.78 -10.91 15.79
C LYS A 291 -10.16 -10.94 15.19
N ALA A 292 -10.28 -10.48 13.95
CA ALA A 292 -11.53 -10.58 13.20
C ALA A 292 -11.87 -12.04 12.93
N GLU A 293 -13.13 -12.42 13.18
CA GLU A 293 -13.63 -13.74 12.84
C GLU A 293 -13.89 -13.84 11.34
N THR A 294 -13.44 -14.93 10.71
CA THR A 294 -13.63 -15.18 9.27
C THR A 294 -15.09 -15.14 8.85
N THR A 295 -16.00 -15.62 9.71
CA THR A 295 -17.45 -15.59 9.48
C THR A 295 -18.01 -14.18 9.42
N VAL A 296 -17.46 -13.26 10.22
CA VAL A 296 -17.84 -11.83 10.21
C VAL A 296 -17.34 -11.17 8.94
N ILE A 297 -16.08 -11.40 8.56
CA ILE A 297 -15.48 -10.87 7.32
C ILE A 297 -16.29 -11.34 6.11
N SER A 298 -16.62 -12.63 6.02
CA SER A 298 -17.41 -13.19 4.92
C SER A 298 -18.81 -12.54 4.81
N ARG A 299 -19.50 -12.33 5.94
CA ARG A 299 -20.79 -11.63 5.95
C ARG A 299 -20.66 -10.18 5.49
N MET A 300 -19.63 -9.47 5.94
CA MET A 300 -19.35 -8.10 5.49
C MET A 300 -19.04 -8.03 4.00
N LYS A 301 -18.32 -9.02 3.45
CA LYS A 301 -18.06 -9.12 2.01
C LYS A 301 -19.35 -9.30 1.22
N VAL A 302 -20.22 -10.21 1.65
CA VAL A 302 -21.54 -10.44 1.02
C VAL A 302 -22.38 -9.16 1.05
N GLN A 303 -22.43 -8.48 2.19
CA GLN A 303 -23.16 -7.21 2.32
C GLN A 303 -22.61 -6.15 1.38
N LEU A 304 -21.28 -6.01 1.32
CA LEU A 304 -20.61 -5.06 0.40
C LEU A 304 -20.96 -5.34 -1.06
N LEU A 305 -20.95 -6.59 -1.48
CA LEU A 305 -21.32 -6.99 -2.84
C LEU A 305 -22.78 -6.63 -3.14
N SER A 306 -23.69 -6.85 -2.17
CA SER A 306 -25.08 -6.46 -2.29
C SER A 306 -25.25 -4.94 -2.40
N ASP A 307 -24.58 -4.18 -1.55
CA ASP A 307 -24.67 -2.71 -1.52
C ASP A 307 -24.11 -2.06 -2.81
N LEU A 308 -23.16 -2.73 -3.45
CA LEU A 308 -22.54 -2.30 -4.70
C LEU A 308 -23.19 -2.89 -5.96
N GLU A 309 -24.21 -3.72 -5.80
CA GLU A 309 -24.88 -4.46 -6.88
C GLU A 309 -23.89 -5.27 -7.74
N LEU A 310 -22.87 -5.88 -7.10
CA LEU A 310 -21.82 -6.65 -7.75
C LEU A 310 -22.02 -8.15 -7.53
N THR A 311 -21.61 -8.93 -8.53
CA THR A 311 -21.41 -10.38 -8.36
C THR A 311 -19.98 -10.69 -7.91
N GLU A 312 -19.75 -11.88 -7.35
CA GLU A 312 -18.41 -12.34 -6.98
C GLU A 312 -17.46 -12.35 -8.20
N SER A 313 -17.97 -12.67 -9.38
CA SER A 313 -17.20 -12.68 -10.63
C SER A 313 -16.77 -11.28 -11.09
N ASP A 314 -17.51 -10.24 -10.72
CA ASP A 314 -17.22 -8.87 -11.12
C ASP A 314 -16.26 -8.17 -10.14
N LEU A 315 -16.16 -8.71 -8.92
CA LEU A 315 -15.42 -8.10 -7.82
C LEU A 315 -13.96 -7.79 -8.19
N ASN A 316 -13.25 -8.76 -8.76
CA ASN A 316 -11.84 -8.58 -9.12
C ASN A 316 -11.62 -7.49 -10.16
N LYS A 317 -12.49 -7.40 -11.16
CA LYS A 317 -12.46 -6.35 -12.17
C LYS A 317 -12.77 -4.99 -11.55
N TRP A 318 -13.77 -4.95 -10.66
CA TRP A 318 -14.19 -3.72 -9.96
C TRP A 318 -13.09 -3.19 -9.04
N LEU A 319 -12.44 -4.07 -8.27
CA LEU A 319 -11.30 -3.73 -7.41
C LEU A 319 -10.11 -3.21 -8.23
N TRP A 320 -9.76 -3.94 -9.30
CA TRP A 320 -8.64 -3.56 -10.16
C TRP A 320 -8.83 -2.16 -10.77
N GLN A 321 -10.04 -1.83 -11.24
CA GLN A 321 -10.35 -0.50 -11.76
C GLN A 321 -10.14 0.63 -10.73
N ARG A 322 -10.09 0.30 -9.45
CA ARG A 322 -9.93 1.23 -8.32
C ARG A 322 -8.54 1.13 -7.67
N GLY A 323 -7.62 0.38 -8.27
CA GLY A 323 -6.28 0.15 -7.73
C GLY A 323 -6.30 -0.62 -6.41
N LEU A 324 -7.28 -1.49 -6.22
CA LEU A 324 -7.42 -2.37 -5.06
C LEU A 324 -7.23 -3.84 -5.47
N SER A 325 -6.81 -4.68 -4.52
CA SER A 325 -6.75 -6.13 -4.66
C SER A 325 -7.77 -6.81 -3.73
N GLU A 326 -8.06 -8.09 -3.94
CA GLU A 326 -8.87 -8.86 -2.99
C GLU A 326 -8.26 -8.84 -1.59
N ARG A 327 -6.95 -8.95 -1.51
CA ARG A 327 -6.22 -8.86 -0.25
C ARG A 327 -6.44 -7.51 0.45
N SER A 328 -6.33 -6.40 -0.27
CA SER A 328 -6.60 -5.06 0.28
C SER A 328 -8.03 -4.94 0.80
N LEU A 329 -8.98 -5.56 0.11
CA LEU A 329 -10.37 -5.62 0.56
C LEU A 329 -10.52 -6.46 1.83
N GLU A 330 -9.91 -7.64 1.89
CA GLU A 330 -9.95 -8.51 3.08
C GLU A 330 -9.32 -7.84 4.30
N GLU A 331 -8.19 -7.18 4.12
CA GLU A 331 -7.53 -6.39 5.16
C GLU A 331 -8.43 -5.27 5.68
N TYR A 332 -9.08 -4.54 4.79
CA TYR A 332 -10.04 -3.50 5.15
C TYR A 332 -11.27 -4.06 5.90
N LEU A 333 -11.86 -5.15 5.42
CA LEU A 333 -13.00 -5.79 6.07
C LEU A 333 -12.61 -6.36 7.44
N SER A 334 -11.41 -6.95 7.56
CA SER A 334 -10.86 -7.40 8.83
C SER A 334 -10.71 -6.25 9.83
N ALA A 335 -10.17 -5.11 9.38
CA ALA A 335 -10.04 -3.91 10.19
C ALA A 335 -11.39 -3.37 10.66
N CYS A 336 -12.38 -3.32 9.77
CA CYS A 336 -13.74 -2.93 10.11
C CYS A 336 -14.41 -3.91 11.11
N ALA A 337 -14.14 -5.21 11.00
CA ALA A 337 -14.65 -6.20 11.93
C ALA A 337 -14.05 -6.01 13.34
N ILE A 338 -12.75 -5.76 13.43
CA ILE A 338 -12.07 -5.44 14.70
C ILE A 338 -12.62 -4.12 15.28
N GLU A 339 -12.79 -3.08 14.46
CA GLU A 339 -13.38 -1.81 14.88
C GLU A 339 -14.78 -2.04 15.51
N ARG A 340 -15.63 -2.82 14.83
CA ARG A 340 -16.97 -3.15 15.32
C ARG A 340 -16.89 -3.87 16.66
N GLU A 341 -16.06 -4.88 16.79
CA GLU A 341 -15.92 -5.65 18.03
C GLU A 341 -15.43 -4.78 19.21
N ILE A 342 -14.44 -3.92 18.96
CA ILE A 342 -13.92 -3.02 19.99
C ILE A 342 -14.96 -2.01 20.41
N LYS A 343 -15.69 -1.41 19.45
CA LYS A 343 -16.77 -0.47 19.74
C LYS A 343 -17.89 -1.12 20.55
N GLU A 344 -18.28 -2.35 20.23
CA GLU A 344 -19.25 -3.09 21.02
C GLU A 344 -18.74 -3.37 22.44
N LYS A 345 -17.52 -3.87 22.58
CA LYS A 345 -16.91 -4.10 23.90
C LYS A 345 -16.74 -2.81 24.70
N ALA A 346 -16.44 -1.69 24.06
CA ALA A 346 -16.33 -0.38 24.71
C ALA A 346 -17.68 0.09 25.24
N LYS A 347 -18.78 -0.13 24.52
CA LYS A 347 -20.14 0.18 25.01
C LYS A 347 -20.46 -0.55 26.32
N TYR A 348 -20.05 -1.79 26.47
CA TYR A 348 -20.35 -2.59 27.67
C TYR A 348 -19.38 -2.35 28.85
N ARG A 349 -18.17 -1.92 28.58
CA ARG A 349 -17.12 -1.74 29.62
C ARG A 349 -16.95 -0.31 30.10
N SER A 350 -17.31 0.67 29.29
CA SER A 350 -17.26 2.07 29.72
C SER A 350 -18.45 2.31 30.65
N PRO A 351 -18.25 2.89 31.84
CA PRO A 351 -19.37 3.43 32.61
C PRO A 351 -20.12 4.39 31.68
N MET A 352 -21.40 4.12 31.42
CA MET A 352 -22.23 4.89 30.46
C MET A 352 -22.15 6.42 30.70
N CYS A 353 -21.85 6.80 31.94
CA CYS A 353 -21.59 8.19 32.33
C CYS A 353 -20.44 8.87 31.59
N SER A 354 -19.36 8.16 31.22
CA SER A 354 -18.22 8.81 30.57
C SER A 354 -18.47 9.08 29.08
N PHE A 355 -19.11 8.15 28.39
CA PHE A 355 -19.50 8.35 26.98
C PHE A 355 -20.51 9.48 26.84
N ASN A 356 -21.58 9.48 27.67
CA ASN A 356 -22.61 10.52 27.68
C ASN A 356 -22.03 11.88 28.05
N ARG A 357 -21.05 11.94 28.97
CA ARG A 357 -20.36 13.19 29.32
C ARG A 357 -19.62 13.78 28.13
N HIS A 358 -18.86 12.97 27.40
CA HIS A 358 -18.13 13.44 26.21
C HIS A 358 -19.09 13.84 25.09
N HIS A 359 -20.13 13.05 24.85
CA HIS A 359 -21.15 13.37 23.85
C HIS A 359 -21.87 14.68 24.17
N TYR A 360 -22.28 14.86 25.44
CA TYR A 360 -22.87 16.12 25.91
C TYR A 360 -21.91 17.29 25.77
N SER A 361 -20.64 17.11 26.14
CA SER A 361 -19.63 18.17 25.99
C SER A 361 -19.46 18.60 24.54
N ILE A 362 -19.37 17.64 23.59
CA ILE A 362 -19.30 17.94 22.15
C ILE A 362 -20.54 18.72 21.71
N LEU A 363 -21.74 18.28 22.12
CA LEU A 363 -22.98 18.96 21.81
C LEU A 363 -23.00 20.37 22.38
N ALA A 364 -22.65 20.54 23.67
CA ALA A 364 -22.73 21.82 24.38
C ALA A 364 -21.80 22.90 23.85
N ILE A 365 -20.65 22.51 23.25
CA ILE A 365 -19.69 23.46 22.64
C ILE A 365 -19.88 23.65 21.14
N SER A 366 -20.84 22.95 20.52
CA SER A 366 -21.15 23.14 19.09
C SER A 366 -21.81 24.49 18.82
N LYS A 367 -21.65 25.05 17.61
CA LYS A 367 -22.24 26.35 17.24
C LYS A 367 -23.76 26.38 17.37
N ASP A 368 -24.42 25.23 17.15
CA ASP A 368 -25.88 25.10 17.15
C ASP A 368 -26.44 24.78 18.54
N SER A 369 -25.58 24.66 19.56
CA SER A 369 -25.98 24.24 20.90
C SER A 369 -26.94 25.20 21.57
N SER A 370 -26.78 26.50 21.39
CA SER A 370 -27.64 27.50 22.03
C SER A 370 -29.09 27.37 21.61
N GLN A 371 -29.35 27.24 20.31
CA GLN A 371 -30.69 27.05 19.78
C GLN A 371 -31.32 25.72 20.24
N MET A 372 -30.50 24.65 20.24
CA MET A 372 -30.94 23.33 20.69
C MET A 372 -31.25 23.30 22.18
N ILE A 373 -30.43 23.98 23.04
CA ILE A 373 -30.66 24.09 24.48
C ILE A 373 -31.93 24.91 24.78
N GLU A 374 -32.19 26.01 24.04
CA GLU A 374 -33.43 26.74 24.18
C GLU A 374 -34.64 25.95 23.77
N SER A 375 -34.60 25.25 22.65
CA SER A 375 -35.65 24.35 22.21
C SER A 375 -35.91 23.25 23.23
N PHE A 376 -34.86 22.69 23.85
CA PHE A 376 -34.99 21.70 24.92
C PHE A 376 -35.66 22.25 26.18
N LYS A 377 -35.26 23.44 26.63
CA LYS A 377 -35.87 24.14 27.80
C LYS A 377 -37.36 24.39 27.59
N GLU A 378 -37.75 24.80 26.39
CA GLU A 378 -39.19 24.98 26.08
C GLU A 378 -39.95 23.65 26.08
N LEU A 379 -39.34 22.56 25.55
CA LEU A 379 -39.93 21.22 25.66
C LEU A 379 -40.03 20.73 27.12
N GLU A 380 -39.00 21.00 27.93
CA GLU A 380 -38.97 20.67 29.37
C GLU A 380 -40.08 21.40 30.13
N ARG A 381 -40.30 22.68 29.84
CA ARG A 381 -41.40 23.47 30.41
C ARG A 381 -42.77 22.89 30.05
N ARG A 382 -42.98 22.54 28.77
CA ARG A 382 -44.23 21.88 28.30
C ARG A 382 -44.44 20.52 28.92
N LEU A 383 -43.37 19.73 29.06
CA LEU A 383 -43.43 18.41 29.74
C LEU A 383 -43.85 18.56 31.21
N GLY A 384 -43.39 19.61 31.92
CA GLY A 384 -43.79 19.89 33.30
C GLY A 384 -45.28 20.28 33.43
N GLU A 385 -45.86 20.89 32.40
CA GLU A 385 -47.26 21.32 32.36
C GLU A 385 -48.21 20.18 31.92
N GLU A 386 -47.77 19.25 31.06
CA GLU A 386 -48.61 18.22 30.40
C GLU A 386 -48.34 16.78 30.85
N THR A 387 -47.48 16.55 31.84
CA THR A 387 -46.93 15.21 32.16
C THR A 387 -48.04 14.15 32.47
N ILE A 388 -49.12 14.53 33.07
CA ILE A 388 -50.21 13.62 33.46
C ILE A 388 -51.04 13.24 32.22
N SER A 389 -51.44 14.21 31.39
CA SER A 389 -52.25 13.92 30.19
C SER A 389 -51.45 13.21 29.09
N ALA A 390 -50.12 13.42 29.01
CA ALA A 390 -49.27 12.79 28.04
C ALA A 390 -49.05 11.29 28.29
N ILE A 391 -49.08 10.84 29.55
CA ILE A 391 -48.96 9.42 29.89
C ILE A 391 -50.23 8.67 29.45
N ASP A 392 -51.41 9.23 29.68
CA ASP A 392 -52.67 8.67 29.25
C ASP A 392 -52.76 8.59 27.72
N GLU A 393 -52.34 9.62 27.00
CA GLU A 393 -52.30 9.64 25.54
C GLU A 393 -51.27 8.67 24.92
N ILE A 394 -50.18 8.35 25.62
CA ILE A 394 -49.21 7.35 25.16
C ILE A 394 -49.83 5.96 25.26
N SER A 395 -50.57 5.68 26.33
CA SER A 395 -51.30 4.45 26.48
C SER A 395 -52.32 4.26 25.35
N GLU A 396 -53.14 5.28 25.08
CA GLU A 396 -54.11 5.26 23.97
C GLU A 396 -53.41 5.15 22.58
N THR A 397 -52.24 5.68 22.40
CA THR A 397 -51.50 5.63 21.13
C THR A 397 -50.90 4.23 20.88
N VAL A 398 -50.47 3.54 21.92
CA VAL A 398 -50.01 2.14 21.84
C VAL A 398 -51.18 1.21 21.49
N GLU A 399 -52.36 1.44 22.09
CA GLU A 399 -53.58 0.70 21.77
C GLU A 399 -54.11 0.95 20.34
N SER A 400 -53.71 2.02 19.68
CA SER A 400 -54.11 2.38 18.31
C SER A 400 -53.27 1.73 17.19
N PHE A 401 -52.29 0.91 17.51
CA PHE A 401 -51.49 0.20 16.48
C PHE A 401 -52.35 -0.83 15.72
N PRO A 402 -52.05 -1.10 14.44
CA PRO A 402 -52.68 -2.20 13.71
C PRO A 402 -52.55 -3.50 14.48
N LYS A 403 -53.62 -4.32 14.45
CA LYS A 403 -53.70 -5.57 15.20
C LYS A 403 -52.51 -6.50 14.97
N GLU A 404 -51.98 -6.54 13.71
CA GLU A 404 -50.80 -7.30 13.34
C GLU A 404 -49.54 -6.80 14.09
N THR A 405 -49.44 -5.49 14.31
CA THR A 405 -48.32 -4.90 15.07
C THR A 405 -48.48 -5.18 16.57
N MET A 406 -49.69 -5.18 17.09
CA MET A 406 -49.97 -5.54 18.48
C MET A 406 -49.73 -7.03 18.73
N ASP A 407 -50.14 -7.90 17.80
CA ASP A 407 -49.88 -9.34 17.89
C ASP A 407 -48.37 -9.64 17.95
N ILE A 408 -47.57 -8.93 17.17
CA ILE A 408 -46.08 -9.01 17.20
C ILE A 408 -45.54 -8.50 18.54
N ILE A 409 -46.04 -7.37 19.03
CA ILE A 409 -45.65 -6.80 20.32
C ILE A 409 -45.99 -7.73 21.46
N GLU A 410 -47.19 -8.34 21.44
CA GLU A 410 -47.61 -9.31 22.44
C GLU A 410 -46.82 -10.62 22.38
N GLN A 411 -46.50 -11.11 21.19
CA GLN A 411 -45.70 -12.32 21.01
C GLN A 411 -44.29 -12.18 21.60
N TYR A 412 -43.73 -10.98 21.58
CA TYR A 412 -42.41 -10.66 22.13
C TYR A 412 -42.45 -9.86 23.43
N ARG A 413 -43.60 -9.89 24.15
CA ARG A 413 -43.85 -9.10 25.36
C ARG A 413 -42.86 -9.35 26.49
N GLU A 414 -42.35 -10.58 26.64
CA GLU A 414 -41.28 -10.89 27.62
C GLU A 414 -39.92 -10.35 27.23
N GLU A 415 -39.70 -10.11 25.94
CA GLU A 415 -38.50 -9.44 25.44
C GLU A 415 -38.67 -7.94 25.21
N MET A 416 -39.88 -7.43 25.25
CA MET A 416 -40.35 -6.05 25.12
C MET A 416 -39.45 -5.22 24.20
N LEU A 417 -39.49 -5.52 22.91
CA LEU A 417 -38.63 -4.90 21.89
C LEU A 417 -38.72 -3.38 21.92
N ILE A 418 -39.92 -2.83 22.17
CA ILE A 418 -40.11 -1.38 22.30
C ILE A 418 -39.54 -0.89 23.62
N GLU A 419 -39.83 -1.54 24.75
CA GLU A 419 -39.26 -1.18 26.06
C GLU A 419 -37.75 -1.39 26.11
N LYS A 420 -37.24 -2.52 25.58
CA LYS A 420 -35.79 -2.73 25.50
C LYS A 420 -35.09 -1.69 24.60
N SER A 421 -35.74 -1.27 23.51
CA SER A 421 -35.20 -0.24 22.63
C SER A 421 -35.20 1.13 23.30
N PHE A 422 -36.32 1.49 23.96
CA PHE A 422 -36.40 2.72 24.75
C PHE A 422 -35.55 2.62 26.02
N ASP A 423 -35.48 1.45 26.65
CA ASP A 423 -34.55 1.17 27.73
C ASP A 423 -33.10 1.31 27.30
N SER A 424 -32.78 0.87 26.09
CA SER A 424 -31.46 1.08 25.51
C SER A 424 -31.16 2.56 25.33
N ILE A 425 -32.08 3.35 24.78
CA ILE A 425 -31.96 4.80 24.67
C ILE A 425 -31.91 5.44 26.05
N GLY A 426 -32.79 5.01 26.97
CA GLY A 426 -32.81 5.47 28.37
C GLY A 426 -31.51 5.17 29.09
N ARG A 427 -30.90 4.00 28.89
CA ARG A 427 -29.57 3.66 29.41
C ARG A 427 -28.47 4.53 28.78
N VAL A 428 -28.55 4.78 27.47
CA VAL A 428 -27.59 5.65 26.75
C VAL A 428 -27.75 7.09 27.20
N THR A 429 -28.92 7.59 27.37
CA THR A 429 -29.21 8.98 27.75
C THR A 429 -29.38 9.19 29.27
N SER A 430 -29.46 8.09 30.07
CA SER A 430 -29.79 8.12 31.49
C SER A 430 -31.20 8.70 31.77
N MET A 431 -32.10 8.63 30.79
CA MET A 431 -33.50 9.07 30.90
C MET A 431 -34.44 7.88 31.17
N PRO A 432 -35.46 8.08 32.01
CA PRO A 432 -36.56 7.09 32.16
C PRO A 432 -37.31 6.88 30.84
N THR A 433 -37.71 5.63 30.55
CA THR A 433 -38.34 5.25 29.29
C THR A 433 -39.62 6.04 29.00
N ASN A 434 -40.46 6.23 29.98
CA ASN A 434 -41.69 7.03 29.88
C ASN A 434 -41.41 8.50 29.51
N TYR A 435 -40.33 9.08 30.02
CA TYR A 435 -39.92 10.44 29.69
C TYR A 435 -39.48 10.56 28.23
N LEU A 436 -38.75 9.57 27.73
CA LEU A 436 -38.33 9.52 26.30
C LEU A 436 -39.54 9.37 25.37
N LEU A 437 -40.52 8.54 25.73
CA LEU A 437 -41.75 8.36 24.95
C LEU A 437 -42.54 9.65 24.86
N THR A 438 -42.74 10.34 25.99
CA THR A 438 -43.42 11.63 26.06
C THR A 438 -42.64 12.70 25.24
N PHE A 439 -41.36 12.74 25.40
CA PHE A 439 -40.47 13.64 24.64
C PHE A 439 -40.58 13.41 23.13
N ALA A 440 -40.50 12.16 22.68
CA ALA A 440 -40.61 11.80 21.26
C ALA A 440 -42.00 12.20 20.69
N LYS A 441 -43.06 12.05 21.48
CA LYS A 441 -44.41 12.43 21.10
C LYS A 441 -44.58 13.94 20.96
N LEU A 442 -44.15 14.71 21.94
CA LEU A 442 -44.17 16.18 21.91
C LEU A 442 -43.34 16.75 20.77
N HIS A 443 -42.26 16.09 20.41
CA HIS A 443 -41.41 16.48 19.27
C HIS A 443 -42.02 16.14 17.90
N GLY A 444 -43.21 15.47 17.86
CA GLY A 444 -43.90 15.07 16.62
C GLY A 444 -43.17 13.98 15.81
N ARG A 445 -42.14 13.33 16.37
CA ARG A 445 -41.35 12.28 15.70
C ARG A 445 -41.59 10.88 16.24
N PHE A 446 -42.56 10.71 17.13
CA PHE A 446 -42.82 9.44 17.78
C PHE A 446 -42.99 8.29 16.79
N ARG A 447 -43.89 8.43 15.79
CA ARG A 447 -44.09 7.42 14.73
C ARG A 447 -42.84 7.12 13.93
N GLN A 448 -42.09 8.12 13.59
CA GLN A 448 -40.87 7.97 12.80
C GLN A 448 -39.80 7.18 13.59
N ILE A 449 -39.67 7.46 14.87
CA ILE A 449 -38.72 6.75 15.76
C ILE A 449 -39.14 5.31 15.93
N ILE A 450 -40.41 5.04 16.21
CA ILE A 450 -40.94 3.68 16.35
C ILE A 450 -40.76 2.88 15.04
N ASN A 451 -41.11 3.44 13.90
CA ASN A 451 -40.97 2.76 12.61
C ASN A 451 -39.51 2.45 12.32
N GLN A 452 -38.57 3.36 12.63
CA GLN A 452 -37.17 3.12 12.44
C GLN A 452 -36.61 2.04 13.37
N MET A 453 -37.11 2.00 14.61
CA MET A 453 -36.77 0.97 15.59
C MET A 453 -37.27 -0.41 15.16
N LEU A 454 -38.53 -0.50 14.72
CA LEU A 454 -39.09 -1.73 14.19
C LEU A 454 -38.35 -2.20 12.93
N TYR A 455 -38.04 -1.29 12.01
CA TYR A 455 -37.25 -1.61 10.81
C TYR A 455 -35.87 -2.19 11.17
N ASN A 456 -35.14 -1.56 12.08
CA ASN A 456 -33.83 -2.03 12.53
C ASN A 456 -33.84 -3.36 13.26
N LEU A 457 -34.98 -3.75 13.80
CA LEU A 457 -35.17 -5.02 14.53
C LEU A 457 -35.57 -6.18 13.63
N PHE A 458 -36.25 -5.91 12.52
CA PHE A 458 -36.76 -6.96 11.62
C PHE A 458 -35.99 -7.08 10.31
N VAL A 459 -35.22 -6.08 9.92
CA VAL A 459 -34.52 -6.04 8.64
C VAL A 459 -33.01 -5.91 8.82
N GLY A 460 -32.51 -5.50 9.96
CA GLY A 460 -31.07 -5.43 10.33
C GLY A 460 -30.67 -6.62 11.14
#